data_c221dbf01de272d6107c2b6a00a59a20
#
_entry.id   c221dbf01de272d6107c2b6a00a59a20
#
_cell.length_a   1.000
_cell.length_b   1.000
_cell.length_c   1.000
_cell.angle_alpha   90.00
_cell.angle_beta   90.00
_cell.angle_gamma   90.00
#
_symmetry.space_group_name_H-M   'P 1'
#
loop_
_entity.id
_entity.type
_entity.pdbx_description
1 polymer ?
#
loop_
_entity_poly.entity_id
_entity_poly.type
_entity_poly.pdbx_seq_one_letter_code
_entity_poly.pdbx_strand_id
1 'polypeptide(L)'
;SELNDKFRDSIRSFWRGDMGTLGEFTTRLLGSRDIFQKHHKPACCSVNYLTYHDGFTLHDAVSYQHKHNWLNGEQNRDGHDHNLTVNYGVEGPTSSAEVLAKRFLHKRNLVACLMLSQGMIHWLGGDELSHTQQGNNNAYCQDNELTWLHWQLDYHATQFLNFVKQMIQLRQQYSCLQQLSLLDDQYQRHGDKHQIEWYLPNGKVKNEADWYDTSVGHCIFIIRNTSTHHQLLVSINAGGSEIAITLPSSQWQCVMDTAIEQGLTSVINDSSQSYHQLPCSLSIWLERGAY
;
A
#
# COMPACT_ATOMS: atom_id res chain seq x y z
N SER A 1 13.59 2.23 -17.07
CA SER A 1 12.59 2.35 -15.98
C SER A 1 11.93 3.71 -16.05
N GLU A 2 10.69 3.76 -15.64
CA GLU A 2 9.86 4.95 -15.70
C GLU A 2 9.13 5.12 -14.35
N LEU A 3 9.07 6.36 -13.85
CA LEU A 3 8.26 6.70 -12.69
C LEU A 3 6.79 6.47 -13.01
N ASN A 4 6.09 5.73 -12.14
CA ASN A 4 4.71 5.32 -12.35
C ASN A 4 3.76 6.15 -11.47
N ASP A 5 3.35 7.32 -11.99
CA ASP A 5 2.37 8.19 -11.34
C ASP A 5 0.99 7.54 -11.25
N LYS A 6 0.61 6.70 -12.22
CA LYS A 6 -0.64 5.94 -12.17
C LYS A 6 -0.68 4.97 -11.00
N PHE A 7 0.47 4.40 -10.61
CA PHE A 7 0.55 3.60 -9.39
C PHE A 7 0.18 4.46 -8.17
N ARG A 8 0.86 5.61 -7.97
CA ARG A 8 0.59 6.53 -6.87
C ARG A 8 -0.88 6.90 -6.80
N ASP A 9 -1.43 7.35 -7.92
CA ASP A 9 -2.79 7.88 -7.98
C ASP A 9 -3.83 6.79 -7.71
N SER A 10 -3.64 5.60 -8.27
CA SER A 10 -4.53 4.47 -8.06
C SER A 10 -4.52 3.96 -6.62
N ILE A 11 -3.34 3.84 -6.00
CA ILE A 11 -3.23 3.42 -4.60
C ILE A 11 -3.89 4.44 -3.67
N ARG A 12 -3.67 5.74 -3.89
CA ARG A 12 -4.28 6.80 -3.09
C ARG A 12 -5.80 6.83 -3.25
N SER A 13 -6.32 6.76 -4.48
CA SER A 13 -7.76 6.75 -4.76
C SER A 13 -8.47 5.56 -4.13
N PHE A 14 -7.87 4.37 -4.22
CA PHE A 14 -8.43 3.16 -3.62
C PHE A 14 -8.58 3.30 -2.09
N TRP A 15 -7.52 3.71 -1.39
CA TRP A 15 -7.54 3.86 0.06
C TRP A 15 -8.35 5.08 0.53
N ARG A 16 -8.58 6.06 -0.32
CA ARG A 16 -9.52 7.15 -0.07
C ARG A 16 -10.98 6.69 -0.10
N GLY A 17 -11.26 5.53 -0.70
CA GLY A 17 -12.58 4.94 -0.82
C GLY A 17 -13.33 5.37 -2.09
N ASP A 18 -12.62 5.78 -3.13
CA ASP A 18 -13.23 6.13 -4.42
C ASP A 18 -13.82 4.87 -5.06
N MET A 19 -15.07 4.97 -5.53
CA MET A 19 -15.77 3.84 -6.13
C MET A 19 -15.15 3.42 -7.48
N GLY A 20 -15.22 2.12 -7.79
CA GLY A 20 -14.78 1.59 -9.09
C GLY A 20 -13.27 1.55 -9.29
N THR A 21 -12.47 1.73 -8.24
CA THR A 21 -11.00 1.78 -8.34
C THR A 21 -10.31 0.43 -8.23
N LEU A 22 -11.03 -0.63 -7.82
CA LEU A 22 -10.45 -1.95 -7.53
C LEU A 22 -9.68 -2.54 -8.73
N GLY A 23 -10.24 -2.50 -9.93
CA GLY A 23 -9.61 -3.06 -11.12
C GLY A 23 -8.29 -2.37 -11.48
N GLU A 24 -8.25 -1.04 -11.41
CA GLU A 24 -7.02 -0.31 -11.63
C GLU A 24 -6.02 -0.53 -10.50
N PHE A 25 -6.47 -0.49 -9.25
CA PHE A 25 -5.65 -0.77 -8.08
C PHE A 25 -4.91 -2.11 -8.20
N THR A 26 -5.61 -3.19 -8.53
CA THR A 26 -5.00 -4.52 -8.70
C THR A 26 -4.02 -4.55 -9.87
N THR A 27 -4.35 -3.90 -10.99
CA THR A 27 -3.45 -3.77 -12.14
C THR A 27 -2.16 -3.05 -11.77
N ARG A 28 -2.25 -1.95 -11.02
CA ARG A 28 -1.07 -1.18 -10.57
C ARG A 28 -0.21 -1.98 -9.60
N LEU A 29 -0.86 -2.65 -8.62
CA LEU A 29 -0.18 -3.46 -7.62
C LEU A 29 0.64 -4.58 -8.26
N LEU A 30 0.14 -5.18 -9.34
CA LEU A 30 0.76 -6.30 -10.04
C LEU A 30 1.70 -5.91 -11.20
N GLY A 31 2.17 -4.67 -11.26
CA GLY A 31 3.23 -4.26 -12.18
C GLY A 31 2.76 -3.56 -13.44
N SER A 32 1.51 -3.07 -13.50
CA SER A 32 1.02 -2.20 -14.58
C SER A 32 1.20 -2.80 -16.00
N ARG A 33 0.70 -4.02 -16.20
CA ARG A 33 0.80 -4.76 -17.47
C ARG A 33 0.33 -3.96 -18.69
N ASP A 34 -0.78 -3.24 -18.55
CA ASP A 34 -1.36 -2.40 -19.60
C ASP A 34 -0.40 -1.34 -20.13
N ILE A 35 0.59 -0.92 -19.31
CA ILE A 35 1.63 0.04 -19.67
C ILE A 35 2.87 -0.68 -20.19
N PHE A 36 3.42 -1.61 -19.42
CA PHE A 36 4.75 -2.17 -19.67
C PHE A 36 4.72 -3.35 -20.63
N GLN A 37 3.72 -4.23 -20.58
CA GLN A 37 3.64 -5.40 -21.46
C GLN A 37 3.48 -5.01 -22.94
N LYS A 38 2.72 -3.96 -23.25
CA LYS A 38 2.55 -3.44 -24.61
C LYS A 38 3.88 -3.08 -25.27
N HIS A 39 4.88 -2.73 -24.47
CA HIS A 39 6.23 -2.39 -24.93
C HIS A 39 7.24 -3.51 -24.69
N HIS A 40 6.79 -4.74 -24.40
CA HIS A 40 7.64 -5.89 -24.05
C HIS A 40 8.62 -5.61 -22.91
N LYS A 41 8.27 -4.71 -21.99
CA LYS A 41 9.07 -4.34 -20.82
C LYS A 41 8.69 -5.21 -19.63
N PRO A 42 9.65 -5.67 -18.81
CA PRO A 42 9.36 -6.40 -17.57
C PRO A 42 8.80 -5.48 -16.47
N ALA A 43 8.21 -6.06 -15.42
CA ALA A 43 7.63 -5.30 -14.30
C ALA A 43 8.65 -4.38 -13.60
N CYS A 44 9.93 -4.76 -13.58
CA CYS A 44 10.99 -3.93 -12.99
C CYS A 44 11.25 -2.61 -13.74
N CYS A 45 10.62 -2.38 -14.89
CA CYS A 45 10.64 -1.08 -15.55
C CYS A 45 9.70 -0.07 -14.90
N SER A 46 8.72 -0.52 -14.13
CA SER A 46 7.85 0.33 -13.32
C SER A 46 8.61 0.75 -12.06
N VAL A 47 8.77 2.05 -11.85
CA VAL A 47 9.27 2.63 -10.61
C VAL A 47 8.07 3.14 -9.82
N ASN A 48 7.63 2.34 -8.86
CA ASN A 48 6.45 2.61 -8.05
C ASN A 48 6.80 3.53 -6.87
N TYR A 49 5.97 4.50 -6.60
CA TYR A 49 6.15 5.44 -5.50
C TYR A 49 4.80 5.92 -4.96
N LEU A 50 4.81 6.37 -3.71
CA LEU A 50 3.63 7.01 -3.07
C LEU A 50 3.76 8.51 -3.09
N THR A 51 4.95 9.03 -2.91
CA THR A 51 5.32 10.43 -2.74
C THR A 51 6.61 10.72 -3.51
N TYR A 52 6.78 11.97 -3.87
CA TYR A 52 7.92 12.44 -4.64
C TYR A 52 8.27 13.86 -4.18
N HIS A 53 9.40 14.41 -4.60
CA HIS A 53 9.82 15.76 -4.21
C HIS A 53 8.82 16.86 -4.64
N ASP A 54 8.06 16.60 -5.72
CA ASP A 54 6.93 17.43 -6.14
C ASP A 54 5.64 16.81 -5.58
N GLY A 55 5.05 17.44 -4.60
CA GLY A 55 3.83 16.96 -3.95
C GLY A 55 3.94 16.90 -2.43
N PHE A 56 2.91 16.38 -1.79
CA PHE A 56 2.91 16.16 -0.35
C PHE A 56 3.84 15.03 0.07
N THR A 57 4.44 15.16 1.26
CA THR A 57 5.03 14.02 1.98
C THR A 57 3.94 12.99 2.30
N LEU A 58 4.34 11.78 2.69
CA LEU A 58 3.38 10.75 3.08
C LEU A 58 2.54 11.17 4.30
N HIS A 59 3.13 11.90 5.24
CA HIS A 59 2.41 12.43 6.40
C HIS A 59 1.42 13.52 5.98
N ASP A 60 1.81 14.41 5.09
CA ASP A 60 0.94 15.50 4.64
C ASP A 60 -0.19 14.98 3.75
N ALA A 61 0.03 13.93 2.97
CA ALA A 61 -0.99 13.31 2.14
C ALA A 61 -2.17 12.72 2.94
N VAL A 62 -1.99 12.43 4.22
CA VAL A 62 -3.07 11.97 5.13
C VAL A 62 -3.48 13.04 6.15
N SER A 63 -2.93 14.26 6.04
CA SER A 63 -3.13 15.32 7.01
C SER A 63 -3.66 16.62 6.41
N TYR A 64 -3.45 16.84 5.12
CA TYR A 64 -3.86 18.06 4.44
C TYR A 64 -4.71 17.76 3.22
N GLN A 65 -5.82 18.50 3.08
CA GLN A 65 -6.68 18.46 1.90
C GLN A 65 -6.24 19.51 0.87
N HIS A 66 -5.71 20.62 1.34
CA HIS A 66 -5.30 21.75 0.53
C HIS A 66 -3.79 21.99 0.63
N LYS A 67 -3.19 22.55 -0.43
CA LYS A 67 -1.80 22.97 -0.38
C LYS A 67 -1.64 24.28 0.41
N HIS A 68 -0.53 24.39 1.12
CA HIS A 68 -0.17 25.53 1.96
C HIS A 68 1.21 26.09 1.56
N ASN A 69 1.32 26.58 0.31
CA ASN A 69 2.58 27.04 -0.29
C ASN A 69 2.84 28.53 -0.11
N TRP A 70 2.15 29.19 0.80
CA TRP A 70 2.25 30.66 1.00
C TRP A 70 3.67 31.14 1.26
N LEU A 71 4.48 30.32 1.96
CA LEU A 71 5.88 30.64 2.28
C LEU A 71 6.79 30.65 1.04
N ASN A 72 6.34 30.12 -0.10
CA ASN A 72 7.10 30.15 -1.35
C ASN A 72 7.04 31.51 -2.06
N GLY A 73 6.18 32.44 -1.61
CA GLY A 73 6.05 33.77 -2.21
C GLY A 73 5.21 33.81 -3.50
N GLU A 74 4.69 32.69 -3.96
CA GLU A 74 3.91 32.54 -5.21
C GLU A 74 2.39 32.66 -5.00
N GLN A 75 1.93 33.21 -3.88
CA GLN A 75 0.53 33.39 -3.52
C GLN A 75 -0.26 32.07 -3.53
N ASN A 76 0.39 30.96 -3.15
CA ASN A 76 -0.18 29.59 -3.16
C ASN A 76 -0.64 29.11 -4.54
N ARG A 77 -0.11 29.67 -5.64
CA ARG A 77 -0.45 29.26 -7.01
C ARG A 77 0.41 28.13 -7.55
N ASP A 78 1.61 27.96 -6.99
CA ASP A 78 2.56 26.91 -7.31
C ASP A 78 2.16 25.54 -6.73
N GLY A 79 2.81 24.48 -7.21
CA GLY A 79 2.51 23.11 -6.81
C GLY A 79 1.21 22.57 -7.39
N HIS A 80 0.88 21.31 -7.05
CA HIS A 80 -0.28 20.61 -7.58
C HIS A 80 -1.56 20.89 -6.79
N ASP A 81 -2.71 20.97 -7.48
CA ASP A 81 -4.03 21.08 -6.86
C ASP A 81 -4.69 19.69 -6.65
N HIS A 82 -4.35 18.71 -7.48
CA HIS A 82 -4.86 17.34 -7.38
C HIS A 82 -3.86 16.45 -6.63
N ASN A 83 -4.07 16.29 -5.32
CA ASN A 83 -3.15 15.53 -4.48
C ASN A 83 -3.69 14.15 -4.05
N LEU A 84 -4.97 13.85 -4.29
CA LEU A 84 -5.64 12.61 -3.91
C LEU A 84 -5.43 12.29 -2.42
N THR A 85 -5.65 13.28 -1.58
CA THR A 85 -5.37 13.26 -0.14
C THR A 85 -6.63 13.02 0.68
N VAL A 86 -6.45 12.70 1.96
CA VAL A 86 -7.52 12.64 2.95
C VAL A 86 -7.02 13.14 4.30
N ASN A 87 -7.71 14.12 4.93
CA ASN A 87 -7.29 14.71 6.20
C ASN A 87 -8.13 14.22 7.40
N TYR A 88 -9.11 13.36 7.17
CA TYR A 88 -10.04 12.86 8.19
C TYR A 88 -10.81 13.96 8.93
N GLY A 89 -11.15 15.04 8.20
CA GLY A 89 -11.94 16.16 8.70
C GLY A 89 -11.15 17.21 9.50
N VAL A 90 -9.82 17.07 9.61
CA VAL A 90 -8.97 18.04 10.28
C VAL A 90 -7.81 18.42 9.36
N GLU A 91 -7.71 19.70 9.00
CA GLU A 91 -6.62 20.22 8.18
C GLU A 91 -5.38 20.44 9.05
N GLY A 92 -4.28 19.75 8.72
CA GLY A 92 -3.01 19.87 9.43
C GLY A 92 -2.94 19.15 10.78
N PRO A 93 -2.13 19.64 11.73
CA PRO A 93 -1.87 18.98 13.00
C PRO A 93 -3.13 18.82 13.86
N THR A 94 -3.19 17.76 14.65
CA THR A 94 -4.32 17.48 15.54
C THR A 94 -3.86 16.75 16.79
N SER A 95 -4.58 16.95 17.90
CA SER A 95 -4.45 16.17 19.12
C SER A 95 -5.55 15.09 19.27
N SER A 96 -6.46 14.98 18.28
CA SER A 96 -7.50 13.95 18.32
C SER A 96 -6.88 12.56 18.12
N ALA A 97 -6.93 11.72 19.15
CA ALA A 97 -6.43 10.35 19.10
C ALA A 97 -7.10 9.53 17.99
N GLU A 98 -8.40 9.75 17.74
CA GLU A 98 -9.14 9.07 16.67
C GLU A 98 -8.60 9.45 15.28
N VAL A 99 -8.40 10.75 15.02
CA VAL A 99 -7.88 11.24 13.74
C VAL A 99 -6.44 10.75 13.53
N LEU A 100 -5.60 10.81 14.56
CA LEU A 100 -4.23 10.31 14.51
C LEU A 100 -4.20 8.80 14.19
N ALA A 101 -5.01 7.99 14.87
CA ALA A 101 -5.10 6.55 14.61
C ALA A 101 -5.47 6.25 13.15
N LYS A 102 -6.47 6.96 12.57
CA LYS A 102 -6.87 6.83 11.17
C LYS A 102 -5.76 7.23 10.20
N ARG A 103 -5.06 8.34 10.46
CA ARG A 103 -3.94 8.80 9.63
C ARG A 103 -2.78 7.81 9.63
N PHE A 104 -2.40 7.28 10.79
CA PHE A 104 -1.34 6.30 10.89
C PHE A 104 -1.72 4.95 10.27
N LEU A 105 -2.96 4.51 10.43
CA LEU A 105 -3.49 3.33 9.74
C LEU A 105 -3.42 3.52 8.21
N HIS A 106 -3.85 4.66 7.71
CA HIS A 106 -3.81 4.96 6.27
C HIS A 106 -2.37 4.95 5.73
N LYS A 107 -1.42 5.57 6.44
CA LYS A 107 0.00 5.51 6.07
C LYS A 107 0.51 4.08 6.00
N ARG A 108 0.18 3.23 7.00
CA ARG A 108 0.57 1.81 6.98
C ARG A 108 0.00 1.08 5.77
N ASN A 109 -1.25 1.32 5.41
CA ASN A 109 -1.87 0.72 4.24
C ASN A 109 -1.17 1.13 2.93
N LEU A 110 -0.88 2.41 2.76
CA LEU A 110 -0.15 2.92 1.60
C LEU A 110 1.23 2.26 1.48
N VAL A 111 1.99 2.22 2.57
CA VAL A 111 3.32 1.60 2.62
C VAL A 111 3.25 0.09 2.35
N ALA A 112 2.28 -0.61 2.93
CA ALA A 112 2.08 -2.03 2.67
C ALA A 112 1.83 -2.29 1.18
N CYS A 113 0.97 -1.51 0.53
CA CYS A 113 0.75 -1.63 -0.93
C CYS A 113 2.02 -1.34 -1.74
N LEU A 114 2.80 -0.32 -1.38
CA LEU A 114 4.06 -0.05 -2.06
C LEU A 114 5.03 -1.25 -1.93
N MET A 115 5.19 -1.79 -0.73
CA MET A 115 6.11 -2.91 -0.47
C MET A 115 5.63 -4.24 -1.07
N LEU A 116 4.32 -4.41 -1.27
CA LEU A 116 3.73 -5.57 -1.96
C LEU A 116 3.76 -5.44 -3.48
N SER A 117 3.93 -4.23 -4.01
CA SER A 117 3.83 -3.98 -5.45
C SER A 117 4.93 -4.63 -6.25
N GLN A 118 4.59 -5.06 -7.47
CA GLN A 118 5.55 -5.56 -8.44
C GLN A 118 6.20 -4.39 -9.19
N GLY A 119 7.54 -4.34 -9.17
CA GLY A 119 8.33 -3.27 -9.75
C GLY A 119 9.44 -2.79 -8.82
N MET A 120 10.14 -1.75 -9.25
CA MET A 120 11.13 -1.05 -8.43
C MET A 120 10.40 -0.09 -7.47
N ILE A 121 10.90 0.00 -6.25
CA ILE A 121 10.37 0.92 -5.24
C ILE A 121 11.19 2.20 -5.24
N HIS A 122 10.50 3.32 -5.38
CA HIS A 122 11.05 4.63 -5.05
C HIS A 122 10.46 5.11 -3.73
N TRP A 123 11.33 5.58 -2.84
CA TRP A 123 10.99 6.05 -1.51
C TRP A 123 11.47 7.48 -1.32
N LEU A 124 10.58 8.38 -0.90
CA LEU A 124 10.97 9.73 -0.52
C LEU A 124 11.59 9.71 0.87
N GLY A 125 12.86 10.14 0.98
CA GLY A 125 13.55 10.18 2.27
C GLY A 125 12.86 11.09 3.27
N GLY A 126 12.63 10.57 4.49
CA GLY A 126 11.89 11.26 5.55
C GLY A 126 10.45 10.79 5.73
N ASP A 127 9.84 10.15 4.73
CA ASP A 127 8.49 9.60 4.88
C ASP A 127 8.42 8.56 6.00
N GLU A 128 9.47 7.75 6.18
CA GLU A 128 9.60 6.78 7.28
C GLU A 128 9.66 7.43 8.66
N LEU A 129 10.09 8.68 8.72
CA LEU A 129 10.17 9.48 9.95
C LEU A 129 8.88 10.26 10.22
N SER A 130 7.86 10.10 9.37
CA SER A 130 6.63 10.90 9.38
C SER A 130 6.89 12.39 9.14
N HIS A 131 7.88 12.70 8.30
CA HIS A 131 8.23 14.07 7.93
C HIS A 131 7.03 14.84 7.37
N THR A 132 6.84 16.07 7.83
CA THR A 132 5.82 17.00 7.34
C THR A 132 6.47 18.27 6.81
N GLN A 133 5.95 18.74 5.69
CA GLN A 133 6.24 20.08 5.13
C GLN A 133 5.06 21.04 5.41
N GLN A 134 4.27 20.72 6.46
CA GLN A 134 3.14 21.53 6.93
C GLN A 134 2.14 21.88 5.81
N GLY A 135 1.93 20.91 4.90
CA GLY A 135 1.04 21.08 3.75
C GLY A 135 1.65 21.88 2.58
N ASN A 136 2.93 22.22 2.63
CA ASN A 136 3.62 22.73 1.45
C ASN A 136 3.98 21.56 0.52
N ASN A 137 3.36 21.54 -0.66
CA ASN A 137 3.57 20.48 -1.64
C ASN A 137 4.54 20.86 -2.77
N ASN A 138 5.30 21.93 -2.59
CA ASN A 138 6.28 22.41 -3.55
C ASN A 138 7.44 23.16 -2.85
N ALA A 139 8.11 22.51 -1.93
CA ALA A 139 9.07 23.12 -1.02
C ALA A 139 10.45 23.43 -1.64
N TYR A 140 10.54 23.57 -2.96
CA TYR A 140 11.78 23.71 -3.74
C TYR A 140 12.67 24.89 -3.30
N CYS A 141 12.08 25.97 -2.79
CA CYS A 141 12.79 27.18 -2.39
C CYS A 141 12.95 27.31 -0.86
N GLN A 142 12.60 26.26 -0.10
CA GLN A 142 12.65 26.28 1.36
C GLN A 142 13.93 25.58 1.85
N ASP A 143 14.85 26.36 2.44
CA ASP A 143 16.01 25.86 3.18
C ASP A 143 15.88 26.25 4.65
N ASN A 144 14.93 25.65 5.33
CA ASN A 144 14.58 25.94 6.71
C ASN A 144 13.88 24.74 7.38
N GLU A 145 13.35 24.96 8.58
CA GLU A 145 12.67 23.95 9.39
C GLU A 145 11.51 23.21 8.66
N LEU A 146 10.95 23.81 7.62
CA LEU A 146 9.89 23.20 6.82
C LEU A 146 10.39 21.93 6.11
N THR A 147 11.64 21.91 5.64
CA THR A 147 12.22 20.80 4.88
C THR A 147 13.23 19.98 5.67
N TRP A 148 13.68 20.49 6.83
CA TRP A 148 14.64 19.74 7.64
C TRP A 148 14.01 18.53 8.30
N LEU A 149 14.71 17.41 8.30
CA LEU A 149 14.22 16.17 8.91
C LEU A 149 14.34 16.23 10.44
N HIS A 150 13.25 15.91 11.13
CA HIS A 150 13.22 15.81 12.58
C HIS A 150 13.61 14.39 13.02
N TRP A 151 14.76 14.25 13.65
CA TRP A 151 15.29 12.97 14.12
C TRP A 151 14.78 12.56 15.51
N GLN A 152 14.20 13.48 16.26
CA GLN A 152 13.53 13.17 17.53
C GLN A 152 12.07 12.80 17.25
N LEU A 153 11.83 11.49 17.17
CA LEU A 153 10.52 10.95 16.84
C LEU A 153 9.64 10.84 18.08
N ASP A 154 8.38 11.21 17.96
CA ASP A 154 7.36 10.88 18.94
C ASP A 154 7.03 9.37 18.94
N TYR A 155 6.11 8.96 19.83
CA TYR A 155 5.69 7.56 19.92
C TYR A 155 5.14 7.04 18.59
N HIS A 156 4.22 7.75 17.95
CA HIS A 156 3.56 7.30 16.73
C HIS A 156 4.52 7.24 15.54
N ALA A 157 5.38 8.23 15.37
CA ALA A 157 6.40 8.22 14.33
C ALA A 157 7.40 7.08 14.54
N THR A 158 7.76 6.77 15.79
CA THR A 158 8.62 5.63 16.13
C THR A 158 7.95 4.30 15.76
N GLN A 159 6.66 4.11 16.09
CA GLN A 159 5.93 2.90 15.71
C GLN A 159 5.82 2.77 14.18
N PHE A 160 5.58 3.89 13.50
CA PHE A 160 5.51 3.89 12.04
C PHE A 160 6.85 3.54 11.39
N LEU A 161 7.97 4.09 11.87
CA LEU A 161 9.32 3.71 11.41
C LEU A 161 9.58 2.20 11.60
N ASN A 162 9.17 1.64 12.74
CA ASN A 162 9.30 0.20 12.98
C ASN A 162 8.46 -0.61 12.00
N PHE A 163 7.23 -0.19 11.70
CA PHE A 163 6.39 -0.80 10.69
C PHE A 163 7.05 -0.78 9.30
N VAL A 164 7.61 0.35 8.89
CA VAL A 164 8.32 0.48 7.60
C VAL A 164 9.49 -0.49 7.52
N LYS A 165 10.30 -0.59 8.58
CA LYS A 165 11.42 -1.56 8.66
C LYS A 165 10.94 -3.01 8.50
N GLN A 166 9.85 -3.37 9.15
CA GLN A 166 9.26 -4.70 9.05
C GLN A 166 8.77 -5.01 7.64
N MET A 167 8.12 -4.06 6.97
CA MET A 167 7.67 -4.23 5.60
C MET A 167 8.83 -4.40 4.62
N ILE A 168 9.93 -3.66 4.82
CA ILE A 168 11.17 -3.84 4.04
C ILE A 168 11.74 -5.23 4.25
N GLN A 169 11.84 -5.69 5.49
CA GLN A 169 12.35 -7.04 5.82
C GLN A 169 11.48 -8.12 5.19
N LEU A 170 10.15 -8.00 5.29
CA LEU A 170 9.22 -8.94 4.67
C LEU A 170 9.42 -8.99 3.15
N ARG A 171 9.55 -7.85 2.48
CA ARG A 171 9.84 -7.80 1.05
C ARG A 171 11.18 -8.46 0.69
N GLN A 172 12.21 -8.26 1.51
CA GLN A 172 13.53 -8.86 1.29
C GLN A 172 13.54 -10.37 1.53
N GLN A 173 12.75 -10.84 2.50
CA GLN A 173 12.67 -12.25 2.87
C GLN A 173 11.95 -13.10 1.81
N TYR A 174 10.88 -12.57 1.20
CA TYR A 174 10.03 -13.34 0.28
C TYR A 174 10.25 -12.93 -1.17
N SER A 175 10.90 -13.80 -1.94
CA SER A 175 11.23 -13.57 -3.35
C SER A 175 10.00 -13.34 -4.24
N CYS A 176 8.83 -13.85 -3.87
CA CYS A 176 7.58 -13.58 -4.58
C CYS A 176 7.17 -12.10 -4.58
N LEU A 177 7.73 -11.28 -3.68
CA LEU A 177 7.54 -9.83 -3.64
C LEU A 177 8.61 -9.05 -4.42
N GLN A 178 9.69 -9.71 -4.86
CA GLN A 178 10.81 -9.09 -5.56
C GLN A 178 10.84 -9.45 -7.05
N GLN A 179 9.70 -9.74 -7.63
CA GLN A 179 9.67 -10.26 -8.99
C GLN A 179 10.13 -9.26 -10.05
N LEU A 180 10.84 -9.77 -11.04
CA LEU A 180 11.26 -9.02 -12.21
C LEU A 180 10.32 -9.21 -13.40
N SER A 181 9.48 -10.25 -13.38
CA SER A 181 8.47 -10.54 -14.39
C SER A 181 7.08 -10.08 -13.97
N LEU A 182 6.23 -9.76 -14.93
CA LEU A 182 4.83 -9.44 -14.66
C LEU A 182 4.10 -10.70 -14.18
N LEU A 183 3.34 -10.57 -13.09
CA LEU A 183 2.43 -11.62 -12.66
C LEU A 183 1.29 -11.76 -13.67
N ASP A 184 1.05 -12.97 -14.12
CA ASP A 184 0.00 -13.30 -15.06
C ASP A 184 -0.89 -14.41 -14.52
N ASP A 185 -2.20 -14.15 -14.44
CA ASP A 185 -3.22 -15.12 -14.06
C ASP A 185 -3.68 -16.01 -15.24
N GLN A 186 -3.48 -15.54 -16.48
CA GLN A 186 -3.99 -16.20 -17.68
C GLN A 186 -2.91 -16.85 -18.57
N TYR A 187 -1.65 -16.46 -18.44
CA TYR A 187 -0.57 -16.92 -19.29
C TYR A 187 0.58 -17.54 -18.49
N GLN A 188 0.49 -18.83 -18.25
CA GLN A 188 1.65 -19.63 -17.89
C GLN A 188 2.58 -19.72 -19.12
N ARG A 189 3.53 -18.80 -19.26
CA ARG A 189 4.69 -19.05 -20.12
C ARG A 189 5.48 -20.17 -19.44
N HIS A 190 5.80 -21.20 -20.20
CA HIS A 190 6.69 -22.25 -19.74
C HIS A 190 7.97 -21.62 -19.14
N GLY A 191 8.09 -21.67 -17.81
CA GLY A 191 9.20 -21.09 -17.06
C GLY A 191 8.88 -19.97 -16.07
N ASP A 192 7.65 -19.44 -16.01
CA ASP A 192 7.27 -18.45 -15.01
C ASP A 192 7.13 -19.11 -13.62
N LYS A 193 7.95 -18.62 -12.69
CA LYS A 193 8.09 -19.18 -11.35
C LYS A 193 7.01 -18.72 -10.35
N HIS A 194 6.08 -17.90 -10.82
CA HIS A 194 5.14 -17.21 -9.94
C HIS A 194 3.73 -17.21 -10.53
N GLN A 195 2.76 -17.47 -9.67
CA GLN A 195 1.34 -17.50 -10.01
C GLN A 195 0.57 -16.62 -9.06
N ILE A 196 -0.49 -15.97 -9.54
CA ILE A 196 -1.45 -15.26 -8.71
C ILE A 196 -2.83 -15.87 -8.88
N GLU A 197 -3.56 -15.96 -7.80
CA GLU A 197 -4.93 -16.44 -7.76
C GLU A 197 -5.77 -15.53 -6.86
N TRP A 198 -6.95 -15.14 -7.33
CA TRP A 198 -7.84 -14.20 -6.67
C TRP A 198 -8.99 -14.93 -5.98
N TYR A 199 -9.37 -14.45 -4.80
CA TYR A 199 -10.40 -15.06 -3.98
C TYR A 199 -11.49 -14.07 -3.60
N LEU A 200 -12.70 -14.60 -3.40
CA LEU A 200 -13.79 -13.94 -2.71
C LEU A 200 -13.65 -14.11 -1.19
N PRO A 201 -14.30 -13.28 -0.36
CA PRO A 201 -14.26 -13.43 1.09
C PRO A 201 -14.71 -14.82 1.60
N ASN A 202 -15.58 -15.51 0.87
CA ASN A 202 -16.04 -16.86 1.20
C ASN A 202 -15.04 -17.97 0.82
N GLY A 203 -13.81 -17.64 0.41
CA GLY A 203 -12.76 -18.59 0.05
C GLY A 203 -12.89 -19.20 -1.35
N LYS A 204 -13.88 -18.80 -2.14
CA LYS A 204 -14.01 -19.26 -3.54
C LYS A 204 -13.09 -18.45 -4.45
N VAL A 205 -12.56 -19.09 -5.49
CA VAL A 205 -11.78 -18.41 -6.54
C VAL A 205 -12.70 -17.41 -7.26
N LYS A 206 -12.18 -16.20 -7.44
CA LYS A 206 -12.88 -15.10 -8.12
C LYS A 206 -12.95 -15.37 -9.61
N ASN A 207 -14.14 -15.26 -10.19
CA ASN A 207 -14.35 -15.40 -11.63
C ASN A 207 -14.48 -14.04 -12.33
N GLU A 208 -14.59 -14.04 -13.67
CA GLU A 208 -14.65 -12.81 -14.45
C GLU A 208 -15.84 -11.89 -14.07
N ALA A 209 -17.02 -12.47 -13.77
CA ALA A 209 -18.19 -11.68 -13.42
C ALA A 209 -18.04 -10.94 -12.08
N ASP A 210 -17.24 -11.48 -11.16
CA ASP A 210 -17.00 -10.88 -9.84
C ASP A 210 -16.17 -9.57 -9.90
N TRP A 211 -15.57 -9.26 -11.07
CA TRP A 211 -14.80 -8.02 -11.27
C TRP A 211 -15.68 -6.82 -11.67
N TYR A 212 -16.92 -7.07 -12.08
CA TYR A 212 -17.82 -6.00 -12.53
C TYR A 212 -18.55 -5.29 -11.39
N ASP A 213 -18.46 -5.77 -10.16
CA ASP A 213 -19.04 -5.09 -9.00
C ASP A 213 -18.15 -3.92 -8.56
N THR A 214 -18.55 -2.71 -8.94
CA THR A 214 -17.81 -1.47 -8.64
C THR A 214 -17.95 -1.00 -7.19
N SER A 215 -18.85 -1.60 -6.42
CA SER A 215 -19.04 -1.29 -4.99
C SER A 215 -18.04 -2.00 -4.08
N VAL A 216 -17.31 -2.99 -4.61
CA VAL A 216 -16.39 -3.82 -3.85
C VAL A 216 -15.10 -3.07 -3.52
N GLY A 217 -14.89 -2.79 -2.24
CA GLY A 217 -13.67 -2.20 -1.70
C GLY A 217 -12.70 -3.23 -1.07
N HIS A 218 -12.82 -4.53 -1.41
CA HIS A 218 -11.96 -5.57 -0.87
C HIS A 218 -11.34 -6.42 -1.98
N CYS A 219 -10.14 -6.94 -1.74
CA CYS A 219 -9.54 -7.97 -2.59
C CYS A 219 -8.68 -8.93 -1.77
N ILE A 220 -8.69 -10.20 -2.19
CA ILE A 220 -7.92 -11.27 -1.57
C ILE A 220 -7.19 -11.99 -2.68
N PHE A 221 -5.89 -12.20 -2.51
CA PHE A 221 -5.11 -12.94 -3.50
C PHE A 221 -3.97 -13.73 -2.86
N ILE A 222 -3.56 -14.80 -3.54
CA ILE A 222 -2.39 -15.60 -3.19
C ILE A 222 -1.36 -15.43 -4.29
N ILE A 223 -0.13 -15.10 -3.89
CA ILE A 223 1.05 -15.17 -4.77
C ILE A 223 1.79 -16.45 -4.41
N ARG A 224 2.04 -17.30 -5.41
CA ARG A 224 2.80 -18.55 -5.26
C ARG A 224 4.10 -18.45 -6.01
N ASN A 225 5.18 -18.83 -5.36
CA ASN A 225 6.45 -19.08 -6.01
C ASN A 225 6.60 -20.59 -6.27
N THR A 226 6.54 -21.01 -7.52
CA THR A 226 6.56 -22.43 -7.89
C THR A 226 7.92 -23.09 -7.68
N SER A 227 9.00 -22.30 -7.54
CA SER A 227 10.35 -22.83 -7.32
C SER A 227 10.70 -23.03 -5.86
N THR A 228 10.24 -22.14 -4.99
CA THR A 228 10.49 -22.20 -3.55
C THR A 228 9.30 -22.76 -2.77
N HIS A 229 8.16 -22.96 -3.45
CA HIS A 229 6.87 -23.37 -2.86
C HIS A 229 6.33 -22.39 -1.80
N HIS A 230 6.91 -21.19 -1.68
CA HIS A 230 6.40 -20.18 -0.77
C HIS A 230 5.09 -19.62 -1.31
N GLN A 231 4.10 -19.51 -0.44
CA GLN A 231 2.82 -18.89 -0.75
C GLN A 231 2.55 -17.76 0.22
N LEU A 232 2.05 -16.66 -0.31
CA LEU A 232 1.73 -15.46 0.43
C LEU A 232 0.31 -15.05 0.09
N LEU A 233 -0.57 -15.05 1.09
CA LEU A 233 -1.93 -14.54 0.94
C LEU A 233 -1.97 -13.10 1.43
N VAL A 234 -2.60 -12.24 0.66
CA VAL A 234 -2.86 -10.85 1.01
C VAL A 234 -4.36 -10.62 1.02
N SER A 235 -4.87 -10.07 2.11
CA SER A 235 -6.26 -9.63 2.22
C SER A 235 -6.29 -8.13 2.44
N ILE A 236 -7.08 -7.43 1.64
CA ILE A 236 -7.24 -5.97 1.66
C ILE A 236 -8.71 -5.64 1.81
N ASN A 237 -9.03 -4.81 2.80
CA ASN A 237 -10.37 -4.27 3.02
C ASN A 237 -10.29 -2.74 3.11
N ALA A 238 -10.57 -2.04 2.02
CA ALA A 238 -10.68 -0.58 2.01
C ALA A 238 -12.08 -0.08 2.40
N GLY A 239 -13.04 -1.00 2.63
CA GLY A 239 -14.39 -0.67 3.05
C GLY A 239 -14.47 -0.16 4.49
N GLY A 240 -15.61 0.48 4.80
CA GLY A 240 -15.89 1.02 6.13
C GLY A 240 -16.44 0.00 7.15
N SER A 241 -16.60 -1.27 6.76
CA SER A 241 -17.13 -2.34 7.60
C SER A 241 -16.16 -3.51 7.67
N GLU A 242 -16.19 -4.24 8.78
CA GLU A 242 -15.50 -5.51 8.93
C GLU A 242 -16.00 -6.54 7.92
N ILE A 243 -15.11 -7.37 7.40
CA ILE A 243 -15.44 -8.50 6.53
C ILE A 243 -14.91 -9.80 7.12
N ALA A 244 -15.75 -10.83 7.11
CA ALA A 244 -15.31 -12.18 7.43
C ALA A 244 -14.69 -12.81 6.17
N ILE A 245 -13.44 -13.27 6.27
CA ILE A 245 -12.74 -13.97 5.20
C ILE A 245 -12.54 -15.44 5.57
N THR A 246 -12.72 -16.32 4.60
CA THR A 246 -12.41 -17.74 4.73
C THR A 246 -11.04 -18.00 4.10
N LEU A 247 -10.08 -18.43 4.92
CA LEU A 247 -8.75 -18.81 4.44
C LEU A 247 -8.83 -20.14 3.67
N PRO A 248 -8.10 -20.30 2.55
CA PRO A 248 -8.19 -21.53 1.73
C PRO A 248 -7.75 -22.81 2.42
N SER A 249 -6.99 -22.71 3.50
CA SER A 249 -6.59 -23.84 4.36
C SER A 249 -6.37 -23.39 5.79
N SER A 250 -6.21 -24.32 6.73
CA SER A 250 -5.89 -24.04 8.15
C SER A 250 -4.39 -23.79 8.40
N GLN A 251 -3.59 -23.75 7.34
CA GLN A 251 -2.11 -23.65 7.46
C GLN A 251 -1.58 -22.23 7.32
N TRP A 252 -2.43 -21.22 7.37
CA TRP A 252 -2.03 -19.82 7.25
C TRP A 252 -1.65 -19.22 8.60
N GLN A 253 -0.61 -18.41 8.59
CA GLN A 253 -0.15 -17.62 9.73
C GLN A 253 -0.15 -16.15 9.34
N CYS A 254 -0.87 -15.31 10.07
CA CYS A 254 -0.78 -13.86 9.89
C CYS A 254 0.60 -13.38 10.35
N VAL A 255 1.30 -12.69 9.47
CA VAL A 255 2.64 -12.15 9.75
C VAL A 255 2.63 -10.62 9.79
N MET A 256 1.60 -10.01 9.23
CA MET A 256 1.44 -8.55 9.21
C MET A 256 -0.04 -8.21 9.16
N ASP A 257 -0.46 -7.25 9.98
CA ASP A 257 -1.77 -6.62 9.92
C ASP A 257 -1.63 -5.12 10.15
N THR A 258 -2.05 -4.32 9.17
CA THR A 258 -1.95 -2.85 9.26
C THR A 258 -2.88 -2.25 10.32
N ALA A 259 -3.94 -2.94 10.74
CA ALA A 259 -4.81 -2.51 11.82
C ALA A 259 -4.10 -2.51 13.17
N ILE A 260 -3.04 -3.31 13.31
CA ILE A 260 -2.20 -3.35 14.52
C ILE A 260 -1.13 -2.26 14.39
N GLU A 261 -1.02 -1.39 15.39
CA GLU A 261 -0.12 -0.25 15.35
C GLU A 261 1.34 -0.66 15.13
N GLN A 262 1.75 -1.78 15.71
CA GLN A 262 3.09 -2.33 15.57
C GLN A 262 3.27 -3.18 14.29
N GLY A 263 2.20 -3.45 13.56
CA GLY A 263 2.20 -4.23 12.31
C GLY A 263 2.38 -5.73 12.50
N LEU A 264 3.24 -6.15 13.40
CA LEU A 264 3.45 -7.58 13.70
C LEU A 264 2.33 -8.11 14.58
N THR A 265 1.74 -9.17 14.12
CA THR A 265 0.93 -10.02 14.99
C THR A 265 1.85 -10.99 15.72
N SER A 266 1.72 -11.08 17.03
CA SER A 266 2.02 -12.35 17.69
C SER A 266 1.13 -13.38 16.99
N VAL A 267 1.75 -14.36 16.35
CA VAL A 267 1.10 -15.44 15.61
C VAL A 267 -0.34 -15.67 16.08
N ILE A 268 -1.32 -15.23 15.29
CA ILE A 268 -2.70 -15.65 15.52
C ILE A 268 -2.71 -17.12 15.09
N ASN A 269 -2.48 -17.99 16.06
CA ASN A 269 -2.63 -19.43 15.92
C ASN A 269 -4.14 -19.73 15.95
N ASP A 270 -4.87 -19.18 15.00
CA ASP A 270 -6.25 -19.56 14.86
C ASP A 270 -6.31 -20.83 14.00
N SER A 271 -6.72 -21.93 14.61
CA SER A 271 -7.08 -23.16 13.91
C SER A 271 -8.38 -22.98 13.11
N SER A 272 -9.05 -21.83 13.23
CA SER A 272 -10.21 -21.48 12.44
C SER A 272 -9.78 -21.10 11.01
N GLN A 273 -10.54 -21.52 10.02
CA GLN A 273 -10.38 -21.07 8.64
C GLN A 273 -10.98 -19.68 8.40
N SER A 274 -11.49 -19.04 9.45
CA SER A 274 -12.17 -17.75 9.35
C SER A 274 -11.37 -16.67 10.07
N TYR A 275 -11.21 -15.52 9.43
CA TYR A 275 -10.59 -14.33 9.98
C TYR A 275 -11.50 -13.13 9.76
N HIS A 276 -11.58 -12.24 10.76
CA HIS A 276 -12.35 -11.00 10.70
C HIS A 276 -11.42 -9.84 10.36
N GLN A 277 -11.39 -9.47 9.07
CA GLN A 277 -10.59 -8.35 8.57
C GLN A 277 -11.25 -7.03 8.96
N LEU A 278 -10.55 -6.23 9.74
CA LEU A 278 -11.04 -4.91 10.17
C LEU A 278 -11.22 -3.95 8.99
N PRO A 279 -12.09 -2.93 9.13
CA PRO A 279 -12.26 -1.92 8.09
C PRO A 279 -10.95 -1.14 7.85
N CYS A 280 -10.77 -0.67 6.64
CA CYS A 280 -9.61 0.11 6.20
C CYS A 280 -8.27 -0.55 6.55
N SER A 281 -8.15 -1.87 6.42
CA SER A 281 -6.92 -2.60 6.79
C SER A 281 -6.45 -3.58 5.72
N LEU A 282 -5.19 -3.99 5.84
CA LEU A 282 -4.53 -4.99 5.01
C LEU A 282 -3.83 -6.01 5.91
N SER A 283 -3.98 -7.30 5.60
CA SER A 283 -3.27 -8.37 6.30
C SER A 283 -2.49 -9.26 5.33
N ILE A 284 -1.34 -9.77 5.80
CA ILE A 284 -0.43 -10.64 5.05
C ILE A 284 -0.26 -11.93 5.82
N TRP A 285 -0.39 -13.04 5.12
CA TRP A 285 -0.37 -14.38 5.67
C TRP A 285 0.64 -15.25 4.94
N LEU A 286 1.34 -16.08 5.66
CA LEU A 286 2.24 -17.09 5.13
C LEU A 286 1.65 -18.49 5.32
N GLU A 287 1.84 -19.36 4.33
CA GLU A 287 1.49 -20.77 4.48
C GLU A 287 2.53 -21.47 5.37
N ARG A 288 2.05 -22.23 6.37
CA ARG A 288 2.90 -23.03 7.26
C ARG A 288 3.40 -24.29 6.53
N GLY A 289 4.68 -24.57 6.68
CA GLY A 289 5.28 -25.79 6.14
C GLY A 289 5.91 -25.66 4.76
N ALA A 290 5.94 -24.47 4.19
CA ALA A 290 6.73 -24.15 2.98
C ALA A 290 8.18 -23.73 3.35
N TYR A 291 8.90 -24.55 4.13
CA TYR A 291 10.31 -24.37 4.47
C TYR A 291 11.15 -25.42 3.76
#